data_2f4cf51caba8ee18319437d17eba964d
#
_entry.id   2f4cf51caba8ee18319437d17eba964d
#
_cell.length_a   1.000
_cell.length_b   1.000
_cell.length_c   1.000
_cell.angle_alpha   90.00
_cell.angle_beta   90.00
_cell.angle_gamma   90.00
#
_symmetry.space_group_name_H-M   'P 1'
#
loop_
_entity.id
_entity.type
_entity.pdbx_description
1 polymer ?
#
loop_
_entity_poly.entity_id
_entity_poly.type
_entity_poly.pdbx_seq_one_letter_code
_entity_poly.pdbx_strand_id
1 'polypeptide(L)'
;MAETLQLYWQPGCTSCLRTREFLTAHAIPFDSFNVRENNGALQRLQSRGLRSVPVLLRGDQHVFAQDLDEVAVFVGVKLQRERLGTAELLLRLDRFLQVASELTLAVPVERQLQCLPGRERTWLDLTYHIPMIVTAFLDAVEGGTLSYDYYERTPPTADCSIERIVSIARATRDRLAAWRRTNGGSPSLDASMLTTYFGIRGLPVVLERTTWHVAQHCRQLESLVAGAGRNAPIPRLSPEMLAGLPLPQNIWDPEPV
;
A
#
# COMPACT_ATOMS: atom_id res chain seq x y z
N MET A 1 7.31 1.84 -35.31
CA MET A 1 6.51 0.86 -34.55
C MET A 1 6.25 1.47 -33.16
N ALA A 2 5.04 1.35 -32.64
CA ALA A 2 4.79 1.83 -31.27
C ALA A 2 5.62 0.99 -30.29
N GLU A 3 6.33 1.66 -29.38
CA GLU A 3 7.11 0.98 -28.35
C GLU A 3 6.19 0.24 -27.39
N THR A 4 6.52 -1.02 -27.06
CA THR A 4 5.74 -1.87 -26.19
C THR A 4 5.77 -1.31 -24.75
N LEU A 5 4.62 -1.30 -24.09
CA LEU A 5 4.51 -0.97 -22.67
C LEU A 5 5.18 -2.08 -21.85
N GLN A 6 5.99 -1.71 -20.87
CA GLN A 6 6.71 -2.62 -19.98
C GLN A 6 6.30 -2.36 -18.54
N LEU A 7 5.88 -3.38 -17.81
CA LEU A 7 5.60 -3.32 -16.39
C LEU A 7 6.74 -3.99 -15.61
N TYR A 8 7.39 -3.24 -14.75
CA TYR A 8 8.37 -3.73 -13.78
C TYR A 8 7.71 -3.88 -12.42
N TRP A 9 7.77 -5.08 -11.86
CA TRP A 9 7.04 -5.45 -10.65
C TRP A 9 7.83 -6.47 -9.82
N GLN A 10 7.36 -6.72 -8.60
CA GLN A 10 7.85 -7.80 -7.75
C GLN A 10 6.69 -8.51 -7.04
N PRO A 11 6.84 -9.80 -6.71
CA PRO A 11 5.86 -10.54 -5.92
C PRO A 11 5.59 -9.85 -4.59
N GLY A 12 4.33 -9.95 -4.16
CA GLY A 12 3.94 -9.41 -2.87
C GLY A 12 3.76 -7.89 -2.79
N CYS A 13 3.99 -7.17 -3.86
CA CYS A 13 3.77 -5.74 -3.93
C CYS A 13 2.30 -5.44 -4.29
N THR A 14 1.54 -4.91 -3.35
CA THR A 14 0.11 -4.61 -3.55
C THR A 14 -0.15 -3.58 -4.65
N SER A 15 0.74 -2.59 -4.80
CA SER A 15 0.68 -1.63 -5.91
C SER A 15 0.93 -2.31 -7.26
N CYS A 16 1.83 -3.31 -7.30
CA CYS A 16 2.13 -4.07 -8.51
C CYS A 16 0.92 -4.91 -8.94
N LEU A 17 0.30 -5.63 -8.01
CA LEU A 17 -0.94 -6.37 -8.24
C LEU A 17 -2.03 -5.47 -8.83
N ARG A 18 -2.29 -4.35 -8.17
CA ARG A 18 -3.30 -3.38 -8.60
C ARG A 18 -3.04 -2.85 -10.01
N THR A 19 -1.78 -2.52 -10.32
CA THR A 19 -1.40 -2.00 -11.64
C THR A 19 -1.61 -3.06 -12.72
N ARG A 20 -1.23 -4.31 -12.46
CA ARG A 20 -1.41 -5.42 -13.39
C ARG A 20 -2.89 -5.69 -13.65
N GLU A 21 -3.72 -5.73 -12.60
CA GLU A 21 -5.16 -5.87 -12.73
C GLU A 21 -5.78 -4.72 -13.54
N PHE A 22 -5.34 -3.48 -13.29
CA PHE A 22 -5.79 -2.31 -14.05
C PHE A 22 -5.49 -2.44 -15.55
N LEU A 23 -4.26 -2.77 -15.91
CA LEU A 23 -3.86 -2.94 -17.32
C LEU A 23 -4.65 -4.06 -17.99
N THR A 24 -4.82 -5.20 -17.31
CA THR A 24 -5.58 -6.36 -17.80
C THR A 24 -7.05 -6.01 -17.99
N ALA A 25 -7.68 -5.34 -17.01
CA ALA A 25 -9.09 -4.96 -17.09
C ALA A 25 -9.40 -3.98 -18.24
N HIS A 26 -8.40 -3.19 -18.66
CA HIS A 26 -8.53 -2.27 -19.78
C HIS A 26 -7.97 -2.83 -21.11
N ALA A 27 -7.64 -4.14 -21.16
CA ALA A 27 -7.07 -4.81 -22.33
C ALA A 27 -5.82 -4.08 -22.89
N ILE A 28 -4.99 -3.50 -22.03
CA ILE A 28 -3.73 -2.85 -22.39
C ILE A 28 -2.64 -3.92 -22.47
N PRO A 29 -2.04 -4.19 -23.65
CA PRO A 29 -0.95 -5.14 -23.76
C PRO A 29 0.31 -4.59 -23.13
N PHE A 30 1.05 -5.42 -22.40
CA PHE A 30 2.33 -5.07 -21.79
C PHE A 30 3.24 -6.28 -21.62
N ASP A 31 4.55 -6.03 -21.66
CA ASP A 31 5.56 -7.00 -21.26
C ASP A 31 5.75 -6.92 -19.73
N SER A 32 5.80 -8.06 -19.08
CA SER A 32 5.87 -8.18 -17.61
C SER A 32 7.27 -8.60 -17.16
N PHE A 33 7.88 -7.83 -16.25
CA PHE A 33 9.23 -8.06 -15.75
C PHE A 33 9.24 -8.15 -14.22
N ASN A 34 9.42 -9.37 -13.69
CA ASN A 34 9.67 -9.59 -12.27
C ASN A 34 11.12 -9.21 -11.95
N VAL A 35 11.33 -8.11 -11.19
CA VAL A 35 12.68 -7.61 -10.87
C VAL A 35 13.43 -8.49 -9.86
N ARG A 36 12.75 -9.44 -9.20
CA ARG A 36 13.39 -10.41 -8.29
C ARG A 36 14.05 -11.56 -9.05
N GLU A 37 13.51 -11.96 -10.19
CA GLU A 37 13.99 -13.07 -11.00
C GLU A 37 14.85 -12.62 -12.17
N ASN A 38 14.68 -11.38 -12.63
CA ASN A 38 15.35 -10.83 -13.80
C ASN A 38 16.33 -9.72 -13.43
N ASN A 39 17.60 -10.10 -13.22
CA ASN A 39 18.68 -9.15 -12.92
C ASN A 39 18.84 -8.06 -13.98
N GLY A 40 18.62 -8.37 -15.26
CA GLY A 40 18.65 -7.38 -16.34
C GLY A 40 17.53 -6.35 -16.25
N ALA A 41 16.33 -6.77 -15.77
CA ALA A 41 15.23 -5.85 -15.52
C ALA A 41 15.53 -4.90 -14.37
N LEU A 42 16.08 -5.40 -13.25
CA LEU A 42 16.50 -4.57 -12.13
C LEU A 42 17.59 -3.56 -12.53
N GLN A 43 18.62 -4.01 -13.25
CA GLN A 43 19.69 -3.13 -13.76
C GLN A 43 19.15 -2.06 -14.69
N ARG A 44 18.20 -2.36 -15.56
CA ARG A 44 17.53 -1.39 -16.44
C ARG A 44 16.80 -0.30 -15.68
N LEU A 45 16.11 -0.63 -14.58
CA LEU A 45 15.51 0.38 -13.72
C LEU A 45 16.58 1.24 -13.02
N GLN A 46 17.61 0.60 -12.45
CA GLN A 46 18.68 1.27 -11.72
C GLN A 46 19.47 2.24 -12.62
N SER A 47 19.78 1.85 -13.88
CA SER A 47 20.46 2.72 -14.84
C SER A 47 19.66 3.98 -15.21
N ARG A 48 18.35 3.97 -15.01
CA ARG A 48 17.45 5.11 -15.17
C ARG A 48 17.18 5.87 -13.85
N GLY A 49 17.86 5.51 -12.75
CA GLY A 49 17.65 6.09 -11.43
C GLY A 49 16.36 5.66 -10.73
N LEU A 50 15.66 4.64 -11.27
CA LEU A 50 14.40 4.13 -10.73
C LEU A 50 14.69 3.01 -9.72
N ARG A 51 14.26 3.20 -8.47
CA ARG A 51 14.66 2.34 -7.34
C ARG A 51 13.48 1.64 -6.66
N SER A 52 12.29 1.79 -7.18
CA SER A 52 11.07 1.18 -6.61
C SER A 52 10.16 0.66 -7.71
N VAL A 53 9.28 -0.27 -7.37
CA VAL A 53 8.25 -0.81 -8.25
C VAL A 53 6.86 -0.57 -7.63
N PRO A 54 5.76 -0.58 -8.41
CA PRO A 54 5.71 -0.80 -9.86
C PRO A 54 6.14 0.44 -10.67
N VAL A 55 6.76 0.18 -11.82
CA VAL A 55 7.08 1.18 -12.82
C VAL A 55 6.58 0.72 -14.18
N LEU A 56 5.93 1.62 -14.91
CA LEU A 56 5.63 1.43 -16.32
C LEU A 56 6.63 2.20 -17.16
N LEU A 57 7.20 1.56 -18.18
CA LEU A 57 8.07 2.16 -19.16
C LEU A 57 7.45 2.06 -20.56
N ARG A 58 7.60 3.10 -21.37
CA ARG A 58 7.37 3.10 -22.82
C ARG A 58 8.46 3.93 -23.45
N GLY A 59 9.43 3.28 -24.08
CA GLY A 59 10.64 3.93 -24.56
C GLY A 59 11.42 4.59 -23.43
N ASP A 60 11.63 5.91 -23.55
CA ASP A 60 12.32 6.70 -22.54
C ASP A 60 11.38 7.28 -21.47
N GLN A 61 10.06 7.18 -21.69
CA GLN A 61 9.08 7.66 -20.75
C GLN A 61 8.79 6.62 -19.67
N HIS A 62 8.52 7.10 -18.46
CA HIS A 62 8.11 6.23 -17.35
C HIS A 62 7.07 6.89 -16.45
N VAL A 63 6.35 6.05 -15.71
CA VAL A 63 5.50 6.46 -14.60
C VAL A 63 5.66 5.49 -13.43
N PHE A 64 5.78 6.04 -12.22
CA PHE A 64 5.63 5.25 -11.00
C PHE A 64 4.14 4.92 -10.81
N ALA A 65 3.78 3.65 -10.91
CA ALA A 65 2.38 3.26 -10.88
C ALA A 65 1.79 3.22 -9.43
N GLN A 66 2.08 4.26 -8.66
CA GLN A 66 1.56 4.45 -7.30
C GLN A 66 0.19 5.16 -7.30
N ASP A 67 -0.14 5.87 -8.38
CA ASP A 67 -1.44 6.49 -8.63
C ASP A 67 -2.04 5.96 -9.92
N LEU A 68 -3.27 5.41 -9.87
CA LEU A 68 -3.95 4.89 -11.06
C LEU A 68 -4.38 5.98 -12.04
N ASP A 69 -4.59 7.20 -11.58
CA ASP A 69 -4.93 8.30 -12.49
C ASP A 69 -3.72 8.64 -13.38
N GLU A 70 -2.50 8.64 -12.82
CA GLU A 70 -1.26 8.81 -13.60
C GLU A 70 -1.03 7.62 -14.56
N VAL A 71 -1.32 6.40 -14.10
CA VAL A 71 -1.25 5.20 -14.97
C VAL A 71 -2.23 5.32 -16.13
N ALA A 72 -3.47 5.69 -15.86
CA ALA A 72 -4.50 5.85 -16.88
C ALA A 72 -4.10 6.87 -17.96
N VAL A 73 -3.59 8.03 -17.53
CA VAL A 73 -3.06 9.06 -18.46
C VAL A 73 -1.91 8.50 -19.29
N PHE A 74 -0.96 7.79 -18.66
CA PHE A 74 0.21 7.24 -19.33
C PHE A 74 -0.14 6.19 -20.41
N VAL A 75 -1.17 5.40 -20.17
CA VAL A 75 -1.63 4.37 -21.14
C VAL A 75 -2.75 4.83 -22.07
N GLY A 76 -3.22 6.08 -21.91
CA GLY A 76 -4.27 6.65 -22.77
C GLY A 76 -5.69 6.17 -22.43
N VAL A 77 -5.93 5.74 -21.20
CA VAL A 77 -7.25 5.34 -20.70
C VAL A 77 -7.92 6.52 -20.01
N LYS A 78 -9.19 6.75 -20.32
CA LYS A 78 -10.00 7.75 -19.59
C LYS A 78 -10.63 7.06 -18.38
N LEU A 79 -10.05 7.29 -17.21
CA LEU A 79 -10.58 6.78 -15.95
C LEU A 79 -11.69 7.71 -15.43
N GLN A 80 -12.88 7.14 -15.24
CA GLN A 80 -14.02 7.86 -14.66
C GLN A 80 -14.17 7.40 -13.20
N ARG A 81 -13.48 8.10 -12.29
CA ARG A 81 -13.66 7.93 -10.86
C ARG A 81 -13.51 9.27 -10.15
N GLU A 82 -14.24 9.44 -9.08
CA GLU A 82 -14.02 10.52 -8.14
C GLU A 82 -13.13 10.02 -7.00
N ARG A 83 -12.12 10.82 -6.66
CA ARG A 83 -11.28 10.56 -5.51
C ARG A 83 -12.05 10.91 -4.24
N LEU A 84 -11.96 10.08 -3.21
CA LEU A 84 -12.54 10.41 -1.91
C LEU A 84 -11.86 11.67 -1.34
N GLY A 85 -12.66 12.52 -0.71
CA GLY A 85 -12.15 13.73 -0.09
C GLY A 85 -11.19 13.45 1.07
N THR A 86 -10.25 14.37 1.32
CA THR A 86 -9.22 14.26 2.36
C THR A 86 -9.79 13.94 3.74
N ALA A 87 -10.90 14.57 4.13
CA ALA A 87 -11.54 14.34 5.42
C ALA A 87 -12.04 12.89 5.55
N GLU A 88 -12.68 12.36 4.49
CA GLU A 88 -13.17 10.98 4.47
C GLU A 88 -12.02 9.97 4.49
N LEU A 89 -10.95 10.21 3.72
CA LEU A 89 -9.76 9.35 3.72
C LEU A 89 -9.12 9.28 5.11
N LEU A 90 -9.00 10.40 5.82
CA LEU A 90 -8.47 10.45 7.19
C LEU A 90 -9.33 9.68 8.20
N LEU A 91 -10.67 9.77 8.07
CA LEU A 91 -11.59 9.00 8.91
C LEU A 91 -11.44 7.49 8.67
N ARG A 92 -11.38 7.09 7.41
CA ARG A 92 -11.19 5.68 7.04
C ARG A 92 -9.84 5.16 7.48
N LEU A 93 -8.77 5.93 7.33
CA LEU A 93 -7.43 5.56 7.77
C LEU A 93 -7.38 5.30 9.28
N ASP A 94 -8.01 6.17 10.09
CA ASP A 94 -8.16 5.95 11.53
C ASP A 94 -8.91 4.64 11.84
N ARG A 95 -10.01 4.39 11.12
CA ARG A 95 -10.80 3.18 11.31
C ARG A 95 -10.05 1.92 10.89
N PHE A 96 -9.28 1.97 9.79
CA PHE A 96 -8.43 0.84 9.38
C PHE A 96 -7.35 0.53 10.40
N LEU A 97 -6.71 1.53 11.02
CA LEU A 97 -5.74 1.30 12.10
C LEU A 97 -6.38 0.65 13.33
N GLN A 98 -7.62 1.02 13.65
CA GLN A 98 -8.38 0.36 14.72
C GLN A 98 -8.61 -1.12 14.38
N VAL A 99 -9.20 -1.41 13.22
CA VAL A 99 -9.47 -2.78 12.77
C VAL A 99 -8.18 -3.60 12.67
N ALA A 100 -7.09 -3.00 12.16
CA ALA A 100 -5.79 -3.66 12.11
C ALA A 100 -5.28 -4.07 13.50
N SER A 101 -5.44 -3.20 14.51
CA SER A 101 -5.06 -3.52 15.90
C SER A 101 -5.86 -4.69 16.46
N GLU A 102 -7.17 -4.70 16.21
CA GLU A 102 -8.07 -5.77 16.66
C GLU A 102 -7.76 -7.10 15.93
N LEU A 103 -7.50 -7.07 14.61
CA LEU A 103 -7.08 -8.23 13.83
C LEU A 103 -5.71 -8.73 14.27
N THR A 104 -4.77 -7.83 14.59
CA THR A 104 -3.43 -8.19 15.10
C THR A 104 -3.53 -8.99 16.40
N LEU A 105 -4.39 -8.57 17.35
CA LEU A 105 -4.68 -9.32 18.58
C LEU A 105 -5.33 -10.68 18.31
N ALA A 106 -5.96 -10.84 17.16
CA ALA A 106 -6.60 -12.08 16.76
C ALA A 106 -5.65 -13.07 16.06
N VAL A 107 -4.40 -12.71 15.78
CA VAL A 107 -3.41 -13.59 15.16
C VAL A 107 -3.03 -14.72 16.13
N PRO A 108 -3.21 -16.01 15.77
CA PRO A 108 -2.80 -17.12 16.61
C PRO A 108 -1.28 -17.15 16.79
N VAL A 109 -0.80 -17.46 18.01
CA VAL A 109 0.63 -17.50 18.34
C VAL A 109 1.42 -18.42 17.41
N GLU A 110 0.85 -19.59 17.10
CA GLU A 110 1.45 -20.59 16.23
C GLU A 110 1.50 -20.18 14.74
N ARG A 111 0.81 -19.10 14.38
CA ARG A 111 0.80 -18.57 13.01
C ARG A 111 1.70 -17.35 12.81
N GLN A 112 2.15 -16.71 13.88
CA GLN A 112 2.88 -15.43 13.81
C GLN A 112 4.11 -15.49 12.89
N LEU A 113 4.87 -16.57 12.95
CA LEU A 113 6.08 -16.78 12.14
C LEU A 113 5.81 -17.55 10.84
N GLN A 114 4.57 -17.89 10.54
CA GLN A 114 4.21 -18.51 9.26
C GLN A 114 4.32 -17.47 8.14
N CYS A 115 4.88 -17.90 7.00
CA CYS A 115 4.95 -17.07 5.81
C CYS A 115 3.56 -16.74 5.24
N LEU A 116 3.45 -15.57 4.67
CA LEU A 116 2.27 -15.14 3.89
C LEU A 116 2.20 -15.95 2.59
N PRO A 117 1.00 -16.10 1.99
CA PRO A 117 0.86 -16.76 0.70
C PRO A 117 1.80 -16.16 -0.35
N GLY A 118 2.65 -16.99 -0.95
CA GLY A 118 3.59 -16.60 -1.99
C GLY A 118 4.64 -15.55 -1.58
N ARG A 119 5.05 -15.49 -0.30
CA ARG A 119 6.01 -14.47 0.21
C ARG A 119 6.86 -15.02 1.33
N GLU A 120 8.08 -14.47 1.46
CA GLU A 120 8.96 -14.74 2.62
C GLU A 120 8.52 -14.02 3.90
N ARG A 121 7.75 -12.92 3.78
CA ARG A 121 7.23 -12.18 4.93
C ARG A 121 6.26 -13.02 5.74
N THR A 122 6.33 -12.89 7.06
CA THR A 122 5.47 -13.59 8.01
C THR A 122 4.17 -12.84 8.30
N TRP A 123 3.24 -13.48 9.00
CA TRP A 123 2.05 -12.79 9.52
C TRP A 123 2.43 -11.66 10.48
N LEU A 124 3.48 -11.87 11.30
CA LEU A 124 3.99 -10.84 12.22
C LEU A 124 4.51 -9.62 11.44
N ASP A 125 5.25 -9.84 10.34
CA ASP A 125 5.72 -8.75 9.47
C ASP A 125 4.56 -7.97 8.88
N LEU A 126 3.47 -8.63 8.48
CA LEU A 126 2.27 -7.96 7.96
C LEU A 126 1.63 -7.06 9.03
N THR A 127 1.47 -7.57 10.26
CA THR A 127 0.88 -6.79 11.35
C THR A 127 1.70 -5.55 11.70
N TYR A 128 3.04 -5.66 11.65
CA TYR A 128 3.95 -4.54 11.87
C TYR A 128 3.95 -3.55 10.70
N HIS A 129 3.86 -4.05 9.49
CA HIS A 129 3.88 -3.21 8.28
C HIS A 129 2.72 -2.21 8.22
N ILE A 130 1.52 -2.59 8.68
CA ILE A 130 0.34 -1.73 8.62
C ILE A 130 0.55 -0.37 9.31
N PRO A 131 0.94 -0.27 10.59
CA PRO A 131 1.19 1.01 11.22
C PRO A 131 2.39 1.75 10.62
N MET A 132 3.38 1.05 10.05
CA MET A 132 4.52 1.69 9.40
C MET A 132 4.14 2.46 8.13
N ILE A 133 3.13 2.02 7.39
CA ILE A 133 2.59 2.76 6.25
C ILE A 133 2.06 4.13 6.68
N VAL A 134 1.33 4.17 7.80
CA VAL A 134 0.76 5.41 8.32
C VAL A 134 1.82 6.29 8.97
N THR A 135 2.80 5.68 9.65
CA THR A 135 3.95 6.40 10.20
C THR A 135 4.73 7.12 9.10
N ALA A 136 4.97 6.46 7.97
CA ALA A 136 5.63 7.07 6.81
C ALA A 136 4.86 8.29 6.26
N PHE A 137 3.53 8.20 6.20
CA PHE A 137 2.68 9.32 5.82
C PHE A 137 2.79 10.48 6.82
N LEU A 138 2.69 10.19 8.12
CA LEU A 138 2.77 11.21 9.18
C LEU A 138 4.13 11.92 9.18
N ASP A 139 5.22 11.19 9.02
CA ASP A 139 6.56 11.79 8.92
C ASP A 139 6.66 12.71 7.69
N ALA A 140 6.05 12.32 6.56
CA ALA A 140 6.05 13.15 5.38
C ALA A 140 5.25 14.46 5.54
N VAL A 141 4.07 14.41 6.17
CA VAL A 141 3.22 15.60 6.38
C VAL A 141 3.74 16.51 7.51
N GLU A 142 4.60 16.01 8.36
CA GLU A 142 5.26 16.78 9.43
C GLU A 142 6.62 17.37 8.99
N GLY A 143 6.88 17.43 7.69
CA GLY A 143 8.04 18.10 7.10
C GLY A 143 9.16 17.18 6.62
N GLY A 144 8.94 15.86 6.65
CA GLY A 144 9.87 14.87 6.12
C GLY A 144 9.61 14.48 4.66
N THR A 145 10.06 13.30 4.31
CA THR A 145 9.86 12.68 2.99
C THR A 145 9.17 11.33 3.16
N LEU A 146 8.22 10.99 2.31
CA LEU A 146 7.69 9.64 2.21
C LEU A 146 8.78 8.73 1.63
N SER A 147 9.60 8.14 2.51
CA SER A 147 10.69 7.25 2.12
C SER A 147 10.20 5.83 1.85
N TYR A 148 10.80 5.17 0.87
CA TYR A 148 10.52 3.76 0.57
C TYR A 148 10.95 2.82 1.68
N ASP A 149 11.94 3.18 2.49
CA ASP A 149 12.51 2.38 3.58
C ASP A 149 11.47 1.94 4.61
N TYR A 150 10.42 2.75 4.83
CA TYR A 150 9.32 2.38 5.74
C TYR A 150 8.60 1.09 5.32
N TYR A 151 8.54 0.81 4.02
CA TYR A 151 7.85 -0.37 3.48
C TYR A 151 8.71 -1.64 3.52
N GLU A 152 10.01 -1.47 3.77
CA GLU A 152 10.97 -2.57 3.92
C GLU A 152 11.25 -2.93 5.40
N ARG A 153 10.80 -2.10 6.34
CA ARG A 153 11.00 -2.35 7.77
C ARG A 153 10.31 -3.63 8.22
N THR A 154 11.05 -4.38 9.00
CA THR A 154 10.58 -5.56 9.75
C THR A 154 10.45 -5.20 11.23
N PRO A 155 9.81 -6.02 12.06
CA PRO A 155 9.83 -5.85 13.51
C PRO A 155 11.26 -5.66 14.03
N PRO A 156 11.49 -4.71 14.96
CA PRO A 156 12.84 -4.29 15.34
C PRO A 156 13.68 -5.37 16.03
N THR A 157 13.03 -6.39 16.59
CA THR A 157 13.66 -7.53 17.25
C THR A 157 12.89 -8.81 16.94
N ALA A 158 13.58 -9.97 16.98
CA ALA A 158 12.95 -11.27 16.70
C ALA A 158 11.88 -11.65 17.74
N ASP A 159 11.90 -11.04 18.92
CA ASP A 159 10.95 -11.20 20.02
C ASP A 159 9.87 -10.08 20.07
N CYS A 160 9.72 -9.32 19.00
CA CYS A 160 8.68 -8.30 18.92
C CYS A 160 7.28 -8.94 19.04
N SER A 161 6.63 -8.72 20.18
CA SER A 161 5.35 -9.34 20.45
C SER A 161 4.18 -8.63 19.77
N ILE A 162 3.06 -9.34 19.63
CA ILE A 162 1.79 -8.80 19.14
C ILE A 162 1.35 -7.57 19.95
N GLU A 163 1.51 -7.62 21.28
CA GLU A 163 1.16 -6.50 22.18
C GLU A 163 2.01 -5.27 21.89
N ARG A 164 3.29 -5.46 21.58
CA ARG A 164 4.19 -4.38 21.19
C ARG A 164 3.75 -3.76 19.87
N ILE A 165 3.39 -4.57 18.86
CA ILE A 165 2.89 -4.08 17.56
C ILE A 165 1.58 -3.32 17.75
N VAL A 166 0.65 -3.84 18.55
CA VAL A 166 -0.61 -3.14 18.87
C VAL A 166 -0.35 -1.81 19.58
N SER A 167 0.62 -1.77 20.48
CA SER A 167 1.03 -0.50 21.12
C SER A 167 1.55 0.53 20.10
N ILE A 168 2.37 0.09 19.14
CA ILE A 168 2.83 0.93 18.03
C ILE A 168 1.65 1.43 17.17
N ALA A 169 0.73 0.54 16.82
CA ALA A 169 -0.44 0.90 16.01
C ALA A 169 -1.35 1.91 16.73
N ARG A 170 -1.54 1.76 18.04
CA ARG A 170 -2.28 2.73 18.88
C ARG A 170 -1.58 4.07 18.92
N ALA A 171 -0.27 4.10 19.19
CA ALA A 171 0.50 5.34 19.19
C ALA A 171 0.47 6.06 17.83
N THR A 172 0.55 5.30 16.73
CA THR A 172 0.41 5.84 15.37
C THR A 172 -0.99 6.42 15.14
N ARG A 173 -2.04 5.75 15.63
CA ARG A 173 -3.42 6.24 15.54
C ARG A 173 -3.62 7.52 16.35
N ASP A 174 -3.08 7.60 17.56
CA ASP A 174 -3.13 8.80 18.40
C ASP A 174 -2.42 9.98 17.73
N ARG A 175 -1.26 9.73 17.10
CA ARG A 175 -0.53 10.74 16.32
C ARG A 175 -1.36 11.21 15.11
N LEU A 176 -1.98 10.29 14.37
CA LEU A 176 -2.89 10.61 13.25
C LEU A 176 -4.06 11.47 13.72
N ALA A 177 -4.68 11.13 14.85
CA ALA A 177 -5.78 11.88 15.43
C ALA A 177 -5.33 13.29 15.87
N ALA A 178 -4.15 13.43 16.46
CA ALA A 178 -3.57 14.70 16.82
C ALA A 178 -3.30 15.57 15.59
N TRP A 179 -2.63 15.02 14.57
CA TRP A 179 -2.36 15.72 13.32
C TRP A 179 -3.66 16.16 12.61
N ARG A 180 -4.68 15.29 12.57
CA ARG A 180 -5.99 15.60 12.00
C ARG A 180 -6.71 16.74 12.73
N ARG A 181 -6.66 16.79 14.06
CA ARG A 181 -7.26 17.89 14.83
C ARG A 181 -6.65 19.24 14.47
N THR A 182 -5.35 19.28 14.24
CA THR A 182 -4.62 20.52 13.93
C THR A 182 -4.78 20.94 12.47
N ASN A 183 -4.85 19.99 11.54
CA ASN A 183 -4.71 20.25 10.11
C ASN A 183 -5.96 19.88 9.29
N GLY A 184 -6.78 18.95 9.75
CA GLY A 184 -7.81 18.27 8.94
C GLY A 184 -8.99 19.16 8.46
N GLY A 185 -9.11 20.37 8.98
CA GLY A 185 -10.09 21.35 8.53
C GLY A 185 -9.49 22.49 7.69
N SER A 186 -8.19 22.45 7.39
CA SER A 186 -7.53 23.53 6.65
C SER A 186 -7.80 23.41 5.15
N PRO A 187 -8.35 24.47 4.49
CA PRO A 187 -8.52 24.48 3.03
C PRO A 187 -7.21 24.35 2.24
N SER A 188 -6.07 24.71 2.86
CA SER A 188 -4.75 24.58 2.25
C SER A 188 -4.23 23.15 2.22
N LEU A 189 -4.85 22.22 2.95
CA LEU A 189 -4.41 20.85 3.05
C LEU A 189 -4.41 20.14 1.67
N ASP A 190 -5.50 20.34 0.90
CA ASP A 190 -5.64 19.73 -0.42
C ASP A 190 -4.67 20.32 -1.46
N ALA A 191 -4.13 21.52 -1.22
CA ALA A 191 -3.12 22.16 -2.06
C ALA A 191 -1.68 21.81 -1.63
N SER A 192 -1.49 21.12 -0.51
CA SER A 192 -0.17 20.77 0.02
C SER A 192 0.53 19.75 -0.87
N MET A 193 1.84 19.94 -1.07
CA MET A 193 2.70 19.04 -1.85
C MET A 193 3.65 18.31 -0.91
N LEU A 194 3.85 17.02 -1.15
CA LEU A 194 4.72 16.16 -0.38
C LEU A 194 5.85 15.60 -1.24
N THR A 195 7.05 15.57 -0.70
CA THR A 195 8.18 14.86 -1.30
C THR A 195 8.01 13.37 -1.02
N THR A 196 8.04 12.55 -2.08
CA THR A 196 7.89 11.10 -1.96
C THR A 196 8.97 10.38 -2.77
N TYR A 197 9.17 9.10 -2.50
CA TYR A 197 10.09 8.25 -3.27
C TYR A 197 9.68 8.07 -4.75
N PHE A 198 8.45 8.45 -5.11
CA PHE A 198 7.93 8.43 -6.48
C PHE A 198 7.68 9.85 -7.05
N GLY A 199 8.34 10.85 -6.48
CA GLY A 199 8.30 12.24 -6.91
C GLY A 199 7.49 13.15 -5.99
N ILE A 200 7.33 14.42 -6.37
CA ILE A 200 6.51 15.38 -5.63
C ILE A 200 5.04 15.15 -6.00
N ARG A 201 4.17 14.97 -5.00
CA ARG A 201 2.74 14.66 -5.18
C ARG A 201 1.88 15.49 -4.24
N GLY A 202 0.66 15.81 -4.69
CA GLY A 202 -0.35 16.41 -3.83
C GLY A 202 -0.70 15.52 -2.65
N LEU A 203 -0.94 16.13 -1.49
CA LEU A 203 -1.33 15.40 -0.28
C LEU A 203 -2.53 14.47 -0.50
N PRO A 204 -3.61 14.85 -1.22
CA PRO A 204 -4.74 13.94 -1.46
C PRO A 204 -4.34 12.65 -2.18
N VAL A 205 -3.38 12.71 -3.11
CA VAL A 205 -2.84 11.55 -3.82
C VAL A 205 -2.10 10.61 -2.86
N VAL A 206 -1.22 11.19 -2.04
CA VAL A 206 -0.42 10.42 -1.06
C VAL A 206 -1.31 9.83 0.02
N LEU A 207 -2.32 10.58 0.49
CA LEU A 207 -3.26 10.11 1.50
C LEU A 207 -4.16 8.98 0.95
N GLU A 208 -4.69 9.12 -0.27
CA GLU A 208 -5.47 8.03 -0.90
C GLU A 208 -4.61 6.78 -1.03
N ARG A 209 -3.35 6.93 -1.51
CA ARG A 209 -2.41 5.81 -1.59
C ARG A 209 -2.19 5.15 -0.23
N THR A 210 -1.95 5.94 0.80
CA THR A 210 -1.77 5.44 2.18
C THR A 210 -3.00 4.68 2.65
N THR A 211 -4.19 5.26 2.45
CA THR A 211 -5.46 4.70 2.92
C THR A 211 -5.78 3.36 2.25
N TRP A 212 -5.72 3.29 0.90
CA TRP A 212 -6.02 2.02 0.22
C TRP A 212 -4.94 0.96 0.49
N HIS A 213 -3.68 1.35 0.70
CA HIS A 213 -2.60 0.42 1.01
C HIS A 213 -2.82 -0.25 2.37
N VAL A 214 -3.17 0.54 3.40
CA VAL A 214 -3.57 0.03 4.70
C VAL A 214 -4.82 -0.86 4.59
N ALA A 215 -5.85 -0.42 3.86
CA ALA A 215 -7.07 -1.19 3.64
C ALA A 215 -6.78 -2.56 3.00
N GLN A 216 -5.89 -2.62 2.00
CA GLN A 216 -5.51 -3.89 1.36
C GLN A 216 -4.82 -4.84 2.36
N HIS A 217 -3.93 -4.34 3.19
CA HIS A 217 -3.29 -5.17 4.20
C HIS A 217 -4.25 -5.59 5.32
N CYS A 218 -5.24 -4.77 5.66
CA CYS A 218 -6.33 -5.20 6.54
C CYS A 218 -7.16 -6.33 5.91
N ARG A 219 -7.49 -6.27 4.60
CA ARG A 219 -8.16 -7.37 3.87
C ARG A 219 -7.34 -8.66 3.93
N GLN A 220 -6.04 -8.54 3.72
CA GLN A 220 -5.11 -9.69 3.81
C GLN A 220 -5.10 -10.29 5.21
N LEU A 221 -4.96 -9.47 6.25
CA LEU A 221 -4.94 -9.94 7.64
C LEU A 221 -6.28 -10.53 8.07
N GLU A 222 -7.41 -9.92 7.67
CA GLU A 222 -8.75 -10.47 7.89
C GLU A 222 -8.90 -11.86 7.26
N SER A 223 -8.47 -12.02 6.00
CA SER A 223 -8.51 -13.31 5.30
C SER A 223 -7.69 -14.39 6.02
N LEU A 224 -6.50 -14.05 6.51
CA LEU A 224 -5.64 -14.97 7.25
C LEU A 224 -6.26 -15.39 8.57
N VAL A 225 -6.72 -14.43 9.38
CA VAL A 225 -7.33 -14.69 10.69
C VAL A 225 -8.64 -15.48 10.56
N ALA A 226 -9.46 -15.18 9.55
CA ALA A 226 -10.67 -15.94 9.24
C ALA A 226 -10.35 -17.40 8.86
N GLY A 227 -9.31 -17.60 8.05
CA GLY A 227 -8.86 -18.94 7.63
C GLY A 227 -8.17 -19.76 8.73
N ALA A 228 -7.81 -19.13 9.86
CA ALA A 228 -7.17 -19.82 10.99
C ALA A 228 -8.13 -20.63 11.87
N GLY A 229 -9.43 -20.66 11.56
CA GLY A 229 -10.42 -21.52 12.25
C GLY A 229 -10.75 -21.11 13.68
N ARG A 230 -10.65 -19.82 14.04
CA ARG A 230 -11.02 -19.34 15.38
C ARG A 230 -12.51 -19.37 15.60
N ASN A 231 -12.93 -19.79 16.81
CA ASN A 231 -14.34 -19.81 17.24
C ASN A 231 -14.86 -18.43 17.71
N ALA A 232 -13.98 -17.42 17.84
CA ALA A 232 -14.35 -16.07 18.28
C ALA A 232 -14.68 -15.17 17.08
N PRO A 233 -15.64 -14.24 17.23
CA PRO A 233 -15.90 -13.23 16.22
C PRO A 233 -14.61 -12.44 15.93
N ILE A 234 -14.31 -12.23 14.65
CA ILE A 234 -13.20 -11.40 14.21
C ILE A 234 -13.74 -10.06 13.69
N PRO A 235 -12.98 -8.96 13.86
CA PRO A 235 -13.30 -7.69 13.24
C PRO A 235 -13.42 -7.86 11.73
N ARG A 236 -14.40 -7.20 11.11
CA ARG A 236 -14.60 -7.26 9.67
C ARG A 236 -14.57 -5.89 9.05
N LEU A 237 -13.99 -5.85 7.86
CA LEU A 237 -14.07 -4.69 7.00
C LEU A 237 -15.44 -4.67 6.32
N SER A 238 -16.19 -3.60 6.51
CA SER A 238 -17.47 -3.46 5.80
C SER A 238 -17.25 -2.99 4.36
N PRO A 239 -18.13 -3.35 3.42
CA PRO A 239 -18.07 -2.86 2.04
C PRO A 239 -18.02 -1.32 1.95
N GLU A 240 -18.72 -0.62 2.85
CA GLU A 240 -18.77 0.85 2.88
C GLU A 240 -17.41 1.45 3.22
N MET A 241 -16.64 0.80 4.09
CA MET A 241 -15.28 1.25 4.43
C MET A 241 -14.33 1.15 3.21
N LEU A 242 -14.56 0.19 2.33
CA LEU A 242 -13.72 -0.08 1.16
C LEU A 242 -14.18 0.67 -0.09
N ALA A 243 -15.45 1.08 -0.15
CA ALA A 243 -16.05 1.69 -1.32
C ALA A 243 -15.31 2.96 -1.75
N GLY A 244 -15.08 3.12 -3.06
CA GLY A 244 -14.39 4.27 -3.65
C GLY A 244 -12.86 4.27 -3.50
N LEU A 245 -12.27 3.34 -2.73
CA LEU A 245 -10.81 3.17 -2.69
C LEU A 245 -10.34 2.37 -3.93
N PRO A 246 -9.22 2.77 -4.55
CA PRO A 246 -8.66 2.08 -5.71
C PRO A 246 -7.92 0.79 -5.30
N LEU A 247 -8.65 -0.16 -4.72
CA LEU A 247 -8.11 -1.43 -4.25
C LEU A 247 -7.87 -2.41 -5.42
N PRO A 248 -6.88 -3.30 -5.30
CA PRO A 248 -6.82 -4.47 -6.18
C PRO A 248 -8.06 -5.34 -5.96
N GLN A 249 -8.49 -6.05 -7.00
CA GLN A 249 -9.62 -6.99 -6.91
C GLN A 249 -9.25 -8.19 -6.04
N ASN A 250 -8.08 -8.77 -6.28
CA ASN A 250 -7.58 -9.90 -5.51
C ASN A 250 -7.00 -9.46 -4.15
N ILE A 251 -7.18 -10.31 -3.15
CA ILE A 251 -6.57 -10.14 -1.83
C ILE A 251 -5.07 -10.47 -1.90
N TRP A 252 -4.73 -11.52 -2.60
CA TRP A 252 -3.37 -12.02 -2.78
C TRP A 252 -2.95 -11.99 -4.24
N ASP A 253 -1.66 -11.83 -4.48
CA ASP A 253 -1.11 -11.97 -5.82
C ASP A 253 -1.25 -13.45 -6.24
N PRO A 254 -1.94 -13.75 -7.36
CA PRO A 254 -2.08 -15.13 -7.84
C PRO A 254 -0.79 -15.70 -8.41
N GLU A 255 0.20 -14.86 -8.74
CA GLU A 255 1.48 -15.33 -9.26
C GLU A 255 2.40 -15.81 -8.13
N PRO A 256 2.98 -17.00 -8.24
CA PRO A 256 3.94 -17.51 -7.27
C PRO A 256 5.19 -16.63 -7.22
N VAL A 257 5.82 -16.62 -6.06
CA VAL A 257 7.16 -16.06 -5.83
C VAL A 257 8.18 -17.00 -6.44
#